data_e42e694b9191c8695a2e2c0e919ff33c
#
_entry.id   e42e694b9191c8695a2e2c0e919ff33c
#
_cell.length_a   1.000
_cell.length_b   1.000
_cell.length_c   1.000
_cell.angle_alpha   90.00
_cell.angle_beta   90.00
_cell.angle_gamma   90.00
#
_symmetry.space_group_name_H-M   'P 1'
#
loop_
_entity.id
_entity.type
_entity.pdbx_description
1 polymer ?
#
loop_
_entity_poly.entity_id
_entity_poly.type
_entity_poly.pdbx_seq_one_letter_code
_entity_poly.pdbx_strand_id
1 'polypeptide(L)'
;LQRQEGPRAAQLFFRTHGFDAEENEAIVRFIESIPIRPNRYRKTGQPLNEFQLLGKEMFERAYDNNGRYIPTANRCVTCHPAPFGTDRMRHDIGSRNDHDWDGVFDTPHLTNTYERPPFMHDGRCYSLEEIWTEHNPYDTHGMTNDMTKDQLNALVEYIKTF
;
A
#
# COMPACT_ATOMS: atom_id res chain seq x y z
N LEU A 1 -11.09 0.26 -14.29
CA LEU A 1 -10.82 1.55 -13.62
C LEU A 1 -10.00 2.48 -14.52
N GLN A 2 -8.87 2.05 -15.07
CA GLN A 2 -8.00 2.87 -15.95
C GLN A 2 -8.69 3.39 -17.21
N ARG A 3 -9.61 2.63 -17.80
CA ARG A 3 -10.32 3.00 -19.03
C ARG A 3 -11.30 4.18 -18.87
N GLN A 4 -11.70 4.49 -17.65
CA GLN A 4 -12.67 5.57 -17.38
C GLN A 4 -12.05 6.80 -16.73
N GLU A 5 -10.97 6.63 -15.96
CA GLU A 5 -10.35 7.73 -15.21
C GLU A 5 -9.42 8.60 -16.04
N GLY A 6 -8.78 8.04 -17.07
CA GLY A 6 -7.88 8.80 -17.95
C GLY A 6 -8.55 9.99 -18.64
N PRO A 7 -9.69 9.82 -19.36
CA PRO A 7 -10.39 10.92 -19.99
C PRO A 7 -10.85 11.99 -19.01
N ARG A 8 -11.35 11.57 -17.84
CA ARG A 8 -11.79 12.49 -16.79
C ARG A 8 -10.64 13.29 -16.19
N ALA A 9 -9.50 12.67 -15.94
CA ALA A 9 -8.31 13.35 -15.45
C ALA A 9 -7.80 14.37 -16.46
N ALA A 10 -7.78 14.07 -17.76
CA ALA A 10 -7.39 14.99 -18.82
C ALA A 10 -8.27 16.25 -18.82
N GLN A 11 -9.58 16.10 -18.70
CA GLN A 11 -10.50 17.23 -18.65
C GLN A 11 -10.38 18.07 -17.38
N LEU A 12 -10.31 17.43 -16.22
CA LEU A 12 -10.36 18.12 -14.93
C LEU A 12 -9.02 18.78 -14.55
N PHE A 13 -7.91 18.09 -14.76
CA PHE A 13 -6.60 18.55 -14.29
C PHE A 13 -5.79 19.27 -15.36
N PHE A 14 -5.84 18.82 -16.60
CA PHE A 14 -5.05 19.38 -17.68
C PHE A 14 -5.85 20.34 -18.57
N ARG A 15 -7.16 20.50 -18.34
CA ARG A 15 -8.06 21.37 -19.12
C ARG A 15 -7.99 21.11 -20.63
N THR A 16 -7.71 19.87 -21.00
CA THR A 16 -7.72 19.39 -22.39
C THR A 16 -9.04 18.74 -22.71
N HIS A 17 -9.31 18.47 -23.99
CA HIS A 17 -10.38 17.52 -24.35
C HIS A 17 -10.02 16.14 -23.78
N GLY A 18 -11.03 15.37 -23.38
CA GLY A 18 -10.81 13.98 -22.93
C GLY A 18 -10.29 13.12 -24.09
N PHE A 19 -9.63 12.04 -23.75
CA PHE A 19 -9.21 11.03 -24.73
C PHE A 19 -10.42 10.39 -25.40
N ASP A 20 -10.34 10.15 -26.69
CA ASP A 20 -11.28 9.27 -27.37
C ASP A 20 -11.04 7.79 -27.00
N ALA A 21 -11.89 6.89 -27.52
CA ALA A 21 -11.80 5.47 -27.18
C ALA A 21 -10.50 4.82 -27.68
N GLU A 22 -9.99 5.24 -28.84
CA GLU A 22 -8.78 4.70 -29.44
C GLU A 22 -7.53 5.18 -28.67
N GLU A 23 -7.47 6.48 -28.36
CA GLU A 23 -6.40 7.08 -27.55
C GLU A 23 -6.34 6.45 -26.16
N ASN A 24 -7.50 6.26 -25.51
CA ASN A 24 -7.58 5.63 -24.20
C ASN A 24 -7.11 4.17 -24.25
N GLU A 25 -7.50 3.41 -25.26
CA GLU A 25 -7.05 2.04 -25.46
C GLU A 25 -5.54 1.96 -25.72
N ALA A 26 -4.99 2.91 -26.49
CA ALA A 26 -3.55 2.99 -26.74
C ALA A 26 -2.77 3.25 -25.44
N ILE A 27 -3.25 4.14 -24.55
CA ILE A 27 -2.65 4.39 -23.24
C ILE A 27 -2.70 3.14 -22.37
N VAL A 28 -3.84 2.45 -22.32
CA VAL A 28 -3.98 1.20 -21.54
C VAL A 28 -2.99 0.15 -22.03
N ARG A 29 -2.89 -0.09 -23.34
CA ARG A 29 -1.93 -1.04 -23.92
C ARG A 29 -0.49 -0.66 -23.64
N PHE A 30 -0.16 0.63 -23.68
CA PHE A 30 1.17 1.10 -23.31
C PHE A 30 1.48 0.78 -21.84
N ILE A 31 0.57 1.10 -20.91
CA ILE A 31 0.74 0.81 -19.49
C ILE A 31 0.89 -0.70 -19.25
N GLU A 32 0.05 -1.52 -19.89
CA GLU A 32 0.13 -2.98 -19.81
C GLU A 32 1.42 -3.57 -20.39
N SER A 33 2.05 -2.86 -21.34
CA SER A 33 3.33 -3.28 -21.93
C SER A 33 4.55 -2.98 -21.05
N ILE A 34 4.40 -2.13 -20.02
CA ILE A 34 5.51 -1.78 -19.13
C ILE A 34 5.86 -3.00 -18.26
N PRO A 35 7.09 -3.54 -18.36
CA PRO A 35 7.46 -4.69 -17.58
C PRO A 35 7.53 -4.36 -16.09
N ILE A 36 6.99 -5.23 -15.26
CA ILE A 36 7.18 -5.14 -13.81
C ILE A 36 8.65 -5.40 -13.52
N ARG A 37 9.29 -4.45 -12.82
CA ARG A 37 10.70 -4.62 -12.41
C ARG A 37 10.81 -5.79 -11.42
N PRO A 38 11.84 -6.64 -11.59
CA PRO A 38 12.13 -7.68 -10.60
C PRO A 38 12.34 -7.07 -9.22
N ASN A 39 11.71 -7.67 -8.21
CA ASN A 39 11.89 -7.25 -6.83
C ASN A 39 13.32 -7.56 -6.37
N ARG A 40 14.05 -6.56 -5.85
CA ARG A 40 15.44 -6.73 -5.39
C ARG A 40 15.56 -7.38 -4.00
N TYR A 41 14.48 -7.36 -3.21
CA TYR A 41 14.44 -7.96 -1.88
C TYR A 41 13.97 -9.42 -1.90
N ARG A 42 13.36 -9.84 -3.01
CA ARG A 42 12.93 -11.22 -3.21
C ARG A 42 13.01 -11.61 -4.69
N LYS A 43 13.90 -12.51 -5.02
CA LYS A 43 13.93 -13.09 -6.37
C LYS A 43 12.73 -14.02 -6.55
N THR A 44 12.13 -13.98 -7.74
CA THR A 44 11.02 -14.87 -8.10
C THR A 44 11.39 -16.34 -7.82
N GLY A 45 10.49 -17.06 -7.14
CA GLY A 45 10.67 -18.46 -6.79
C GLY A 45 11.57 -18.74 -5.58
N GLN A 46 12.19 -17.71 -4.98
CA GLN A 46 12.93 -17.92 -3.73
C GLN A 46 12.01 -17.89 -2.51
N PRO A 47 12.24 -18.74 -1.50
CA PRO A 47 11.52 -18.67 -0.23
C PRO A 47 11.89 -17.38 0.52
N LEU A 48 11.01 -16.97 1.42
CA LEU A 48 11.31 -15.91 2.37
C LEU A 48 12.39 -16.37 3.34
N ASN A 49 13.28 -15.47 3.76
CA ASN A 49 14.20 -15.75 4.86
C ASN A 49 13.46 -15.69 6.22
N GLU A 50 14.12 -16.09 7.30
CA GLU A 50 13.52 -16.18 8.64
C GLU A 50 12.96 -14.83 9.11
N PHE A 51 13.66 -13.73 8.84
CA PHE A 51 13.23 -12.40 9.22
C PHE A 51 12.01 -11.92 8.42
N GLN A 52 11.97 -12.22 7.13
CA GLN A 52 10.80 -11.97 6.27
C GLN A 52 9.61 -12.87 6.65
N LEU A 53 9.86 -14.10 7.13
CA LEU A 53 8.79 -14.97 7.64
C LEU A 53 8.17 -14.42 8.92
N LEU A 54 8.98 -13.91 9.85
CA LEU A 54 8.47 -13.18 11.02
C LEU A 54 7.63 -11.97 10.59
N GLY A 55 8.10 -11.20 9.61
CA GLY A 55 7.35 -10.07 9.05
C GLY A 55 6.01 -10.48 8.42
N LYS A 56 5.99 -11.61 7.73
CA LYS A 56 4.76 -12.19 7.20
C LYS A 56 3.78 -12.56 8.32
N GLU A 57 4.26 -13.19 9.38
CA GLU A 57 3.44 -13.51 10.56
C GLU A 57 2.83 -12.22 11.15
N MET A 58 3.61 -11.17 11.32
CA MET A 58 3.12 -9.88 11.81
C MET A 58 2.08 -9.25 10.88
N PHE A 59 2.28 -9.37 9.59
CA PHE A 59 1.36 -8.86 8.57
C PHE A 59 0.00 -9.59 8.56
N GLU A 60 0.02 -10.91 8.75
CA GLU A 60 -1.16 -11.79 8.68
C GLU A 60 -1.81 -12.03 10.05
N ARG A 61 -1.24 -11.56 11.14
CA ARG A 61 -1.68 -11.86 12.51
C ARG A 61 -3.13 -11.45 12.77
N ALA A 62 -3.81 -12.27 13.56
CA ALA A 62 -5.17 -12.02 14.04
C ALA A 62 -5.23 -11.65 15.54
N TYR A 63 -4.12 -11.74 16.24
CA TYR A 63 -3.99 -11.43 17.66
C TYR A 63 -2.77 -10.55 17.91
N ASP A 64 -2.89 -9.64 18.87
CA ASP A 64 -1.76 -8.81 19.34
C ASP A 64 -0.79 -9.64 20.20
N ASN A 65 0.33 -9.04 20.62
CA ASN A 65 1.32 -9.70 21.47
C ASN A 65 0.80 -10.04 22.88
N ASN A 66 -0.36 -9.51 23.26
CA ASN A 66 -1.03 -9.82 24.53
C ASN A 66 -2.12 -10.89 24.37
N GLY A 67 -2.27 -11.48 23.18
CA GLY A 67 -3.29 -12.47 22.88
C GLY A 67 -4.69 -11.90 22.68
N ARG A 68 -4.84 -10.59 22.49
CA ARG A 68 -6.15 -9.96 22.22
C ARG A 68 -6.42 -10.01 20.72
N TYR A 69 -7.68 -10.25 20.37
CA TYR A 69 -8.11 -10.26 18.98
C TYR A 69 -8.00 -8.88 18.34
N ILE A 70 -7.33 -8.81 17.21
CA ILE A 70 -7.21 -7.60 16.38
C ILE A 70 -8.47 -7.47 15.53
N PRO A 71 -9.23 -6.38 15.64
CA PRO A 71 -10.39 -6.14 14.77
C PRO A 71 -10.00 -6.27 13.30
N THR A 72 -10.86 -6.86 12.49
CA THR A 72 -10.56 -7.12 11.07
C THR A 72 -10.14 -5.86 10.32
N ALA A 73 -10.76 -4.71 10.61
CA ALA A 73 -10.42 -3.42 10.00
C ALA A 73 -9.00 -2.93 10.33
N ASN A 74 -8.37 -3.44 11.41
CA ASN A 74 -7.03 -3.04 11.85
C ASN A 74 -5.95 -4.08 11.51
N ARG A 75 -6.25 -5.04 10.63
CA ARG A 75 -5.27 -6.03 10.14
C ARG A 75 -4.73 -5.62 8.78
N CYS A 76 -3.42 -5.69 8.61
CA CYS A 76 -2.77 -5.34 7.33
C CYS A 76 -3.35 -6.12 6.14
N VAL A 77 -3.52 -7.44 6.31
CA VAL A 77 -4.00 -8.35 5.25
C VAL A 77 -5.43 -8.06 4.80
N THR A 78 -6.24 -7.34 5.58
CA THR A 78 -7.62 -7.01 5.22
C THR A 78 -7.67 -6.03 4.06
N CYS A 79 -6.86 -4.98 4.12
CA CYS A 79 -6.79 -3.96 3.07
C CYS A 79 -5.71 -4.30 2.03
N HIS A 80 -4.70 -5.08 2.42
CA HIS A 80 -3.57 -5.46 1.55
C HIS A 80 -3.49 -6.98 1.30
N PRO A 81 -4.55 -7.63 0.76
CA PRO A 81 -4.52 -9.06 0.46
C PRO A 81 -3.55 -9.39 -0.67
N ALA A 82 -2.96 -10.60 -0.63
CA ALA A 82 -2.18 -11.15 -1.73
C ALA A 82 -3.05 -11.32 -3.01
N PRO A 83 -2.48 -11.33 -4.23
CA PRO A 83 -1.04 -11.27 -4.50
C PRO A 83 -0.47 -9.84 -4.63
N PHE A 84 -1.29 -8.83 -4.80
CA PHE A 84 -0.82 -7.46 -5.11
C PHE A 84 -0.78 -6.53 -3.89
N GLY A 85 -1.26 -6.98 -2.74
CA GLY A 85 -1.32 -6.16 -1.53
C GLY A 85 -2.29 -4.98 -1.66
N THR A 86 -3.44 -5.19 -2.27
CA THR A 86 -4.54 -4.21 -2.36
C THR A 86 -5.89 -4.90 -2.52
N ASP A 87 -6.90 -4.41 -1.82
CA ASP A 87 -8.30 -4.78 -2.00
C ASP A 87 -9.03 -3.88 -3.02
N ARG A 88 -8.36 -2.82 -3.52
CA ARG A 88 -8.90 -1.81 -4.44
C ARG A 88 -10.09 -1.04 -3.87
N MET A 89 -10.15 -0.93 -2.56
CA MET A 89 -11.17 -0.19 -1.84
C MET A 89 -10.57 1.09 -1.25
N ARG A 90 -11.44 1.95 -0.72
CA ARG A 90 -11.04 3.18 -0.03
C ARG A 90 -11.27 2.98 1.47
N HIS A 91 -10.29 3.38 2.28
CA HIS A 91 -10.32 3.26 3.73
C HIS A 91 -9.88 4.56 4.41
N ASP A 92 -10.46 4.82 5.58
CA ASP A 92 -9.95 5.83 6.50
C ASP A 92 -8.91 5.15 7.41
N ILE A 93 -7.67 5.61 7.27
CA ILE A 93 -6.53 5.15 8.07
C ILE A 93 -6.04 6.23 9.04
N GLY A 94 -6.85 7.27 9.29
CA GLY A 94 -6.51 8.38 10.17
C GLY A 94 -5.44 9.32 9.60
N SER A 95 -5.21 9.32 8.28
CA SER A 95 -4.15 10.12 7.66
C SER A 95 -4.62 11.44 7.06
N ARG A 96 -5.90 11.78 7.22
CA ARG A 96 -6.48 13.03 6.70
C ARG A 96 -5.70 14.26 7.17
N ASN A 97 -5.56 15.23 6.29
CA ASN A 97 -5.07 16.58 6.59
C ASN A 97 -6.12 17.66 6.22
N ASP A 98 -5.83 18.91 6.52
CA ASP A 98 -6.77 20.04 6.34
C ASP A 98 -7.09 20.34 4.86
N HIS A 99 -6.31 19.82 3.92
CA HIS A 99 -6.50 20.04 2.49
C HIS A 99 -7.28 18.89 1.81
N ASP A 100 -7.55 17.80 2.52
CA ASP A 100 -8.25 16.66 1.99
C ASP A 100 -9.76 16.86 1.99
N TRP A 101 -10.40 16.51 0.90
CA TRP A 101 -11.86 16.56 0.76
C TRP A 101 -12.57 15.63 1.77
N ASP A 102 -12.08 14.39 1.84
CA ASP A 102 -12.53 13.39 2.82
C ASP A 102 -11.33 12.68 3.44
N GLY A 103 -11.56 11.80 4.41
CA GLY A 103 -10.50 11.06 5.10
C GLY A 103 -10.25 9.66 4.53
N VAL A 104 -10.86 9.30 3.39
CA VAL A 104 -10.78 7.95 2.83
C VAL A 104 -9.95 7.93 1.54
N PHE A 105 -8.97 7.03 1.48
CA PHE A 105 -7.99 6.94 0.39
C PHE A 105 -7.97 5.54 -0.20
N ASP A 106 -7.68 5.44 -1.50
CA ASP A 106 -7.50 4.15 -2.18
C ASP A 106 -6.35 3.37 -1.56
N THR A 107 -6.58 2.06 -1.33
CA THR A 107 -5.52 1.15 -0.90
C THR A 107 -4.50 0.98 -2.02
N PRO A 108 -3.26 1.48 -1.89
CA PRO A 108 -2.23 1.28 -2.90
C PRO A 108 -1.80 -0.17 -2.93
N HIS A 109 -1.40 -0.67 -4.12
CA HIS A 109 -0.76 -1.97 -4.19
C HIS A 109 0.65 -1.92 -3.58
N LEU A 110 1.07 -3.01 -2.94
CA LEU A 110 2.37 -3.09 -2.29
C LEU A 110 3.52 -3.51 -3.23
N THR A 111 3.22 -3.92 -4.47
CA THR A 111 4.25 -4.37 -5.43
C THR A 111 5.31 -3.29 -5.64
N ASN A 112 6.55 -3.62 -5.26
CA ASN A 112 7.71 -2.71 -5.32
C ASN A 112 7.46 -1.35 -4.65
N THR A 113 6.63 -1.29 -3.60
CA THR A 113 6.29 -0.03 -2.92
C THR A 113 7.53 0.68 -2.36
N TYR A 114 8.53 -0.07 -1.91
CA TYR A 114 9.80 0.46 -1.39
C TYR A 114 10.59 1.36 -2.39
N GLU A 115 10.28 1.29 -3.67
CA GLU A 115 10.92 2.13 -4.70
C GLU A 115 10.23 3.49 -4.89
N ARG A 116 9.16 3.77 -4.15
CA ARG A 116 8.28 4.92 -4.39
C ARG A 116 8.09 5.84 -3.17
N PRO A 117 9.15 6.22 -2.44
CA PRO A 117 9.02 7.28 -1.47
C PRO A 117 8.75 8.63 -2.18
N PRO A 118 8.12 9.59 -1.54
CA PRO A 118 7.57 9.52 -0.19
C PRO A 118 6.24 8.73 -0.13
N PHE A 119 5.94 8.15 1.05
CA PHE A 119 4.76 7.34 1.28
C PHE A 119 3.61 8.14 1.89
N MET A 120 2.43 7.52 1.97
CA MET A 120 1.12 8.08 2.28
C MET A 120 0.61 8.95 1.11
N HIS A 121 -0.69 9.29 1.15
CA HIS A 121 -1.35 10.03 0.06
C HIS A 121 -0.78 11.44 -0.15
N ASP A 122 -0.20 12.04 0.88
CA ASP A 122 0.39 13.40 0.87
C ASP A 122 1.93 13.40 0.96
N GLY A 123 2.55 12.23 0.94
CA GLY A 123 4.01 12.10 0.93
C GLY A 123 4.70 12.43 2.25
N ARG A 124 3.99 12.35 3.38
CA ARG A 124 4.54 12.73 4.71
C ARG A 124 5.61 11.78 5.26
N CYS A 125 5.69 10.56 4.75
CA CYS A 125 6.66 9.55 5.21
C CYS A 125 7.74 9.31 4.16
N TYR A 126 9.00 9.39 4.55
CA TYR A 126 10.14 9.14 3.65
C TYR A 126 10.68 7.71 3.76
N SER A 127 10.31 6.99 4.82
CA SER A 127 10.57 5.56 4.99
C SER A 127 9.27 4.81 5.30
N LEU A 128 9.26 3.48 5.10
CA LEU A 128 8.11 2.65 5.46
C LEU A 128 7.92 2.61 6.97
N GLU A 129 9.00 2.68 7.73
CA GLU A 129 9.00 2.67 9.19
C GLU A 129 8.23 3.86 9.77
N GLU A 130 8.39 5.07 9.18
CA GLU A 130 7.72 6.30 9.64
C GLU A 130 6.20 6.19 9.60
N ILE A 131 5.64 5.36 8.71
CA ILE A 131 4.19 5.13 8.66
C ILE A 131 3.65 4.71 10.03
N TRP A 132 4.39 3.85 10.74
CA TRP A 132 3.94 3.30 12.02
C TRP A 132 4.58 3.97 13.23
N THR A 133 5.83 4.43 13.12
CA THR A 133 6.51 5.05 14.26
C THR A 133 6.06 6.48 14.52
N GLU A 134 5.58 7.20 13.50
CA GLU A 134 5.24 8.61 13.60
C GLU A 134 3.78 8.91 13.23
N HIS A 135 3.17 8.11 12.35
CA HIS A 135 1.88 8.45 11.75
C HIS A 135 0.75 7.44 12.03
N ASN A 136 0.96 6.51 12.97
CA ASN A 136 -0.06 5.54 13.37
C ASN A 136 -0.29 5.45 14.89
N PRO A 137 -0.47 6.57 15.61
CA PRO A 137 -0.55 6.56 17.07
C PRO A 137 -1.75 5.82 17.63
N TYR A 138 -2.80 5.63 16.83
CA TYR A 138 -4.06 5.00 17.23
C TYR A 138 -4.32 3.65 16.55
N ASP A 139 -3.31 3.04 15.95
CA ASP A 139 -3.44 1.76 15.24
C ASP A 139 -4.48 1.75 14.09
N THR A 140 -4.79 2.92 13.53
CA THR A 140 -5.76 3.08 12.45
C THR A 140 -5.25 2.56 11.10
N HIS A 141 -3.93 2.55 10.91
CA HIS A 141 -3.26 1.95 9.74
C HIS A 141 -2.61 0.61 10.12
N GLY A 142 -3.42 -0.29 10.61
CA GLY A 142 -2.97 -1.58 11.14
C GLY A 142 -2.51 -1.48 12.60
N MET A 143 -2.81 -2.52 13.38
CA MET A 143 -2.38 -2.58 14.78
C MET A 143 -0.88 -2.91 14.85
N THR A 144 -0.08 -1.96 15.31
CA THR A 144 1.39 -2.08 15.37
C THR A 144 2.00 -1.58 16.67
N ASN A 145 1.24 -0.83 17.49
CA ASN A 145 1.77 -0.22 18.74
C ASN A 145 2.18 -1.23 19.82
N ASP A 146 1.76 -2.49 19.70
CA ASP A 146 2.17 -3.59 20.57
C ASP A 146 3.41 -4.34 20.07
N MET A 147 3.86 -4.05 18.83
CA MET A 147 5.01 -4.72 18.23
C MET A 147 6.31 -4.28 18.88
N THR A 148 7.23 -5.23 19.04
CA THR A 148 8.62 -4.91 19.32
C THR A 148 9.28 -4.26 18.10
N LYS A 149 10.41 -3.58 18.34
CA LYS A 149 11.18 -3.00 17.22
C LYS A 149 11.58 -4.04 16.17
N ASP A 150 11.95 -5.25 16.61
CA ASP A 150 12.33 -6.32 15.68
C ASP A 150 11.14 -6.83 14.86
N GLN A 151 9.95 -6.93 15.47
CA GLN A 151 8.74 -7.28 14.77
C GLN A 151 8.35 -6.22 13.74
N LEU A 152 8.47 -4.94 14.08
CA LEU A 152 8.19 -3.85 13.14
C LEU A 152 9.19 -3.83 11.98
N ASN A 153 10.48 -4.00 12.27
CA ASN A 153 11.50 -4.11 11.23
C ASN A 153 11.27 -5.33 10.31
N ALA A 154 10.86 -6.47 10.89
CA ALA A 154 10.52 -7.65 10.14
C ALA A 154 9.30 -7.43 9.23
N LEU A 155 8.27 -6.73 9.73
CA LEU A 155 7.11 -6.32 8.95
C LEU A 155 7.52 -5.50 7.72
N VAL A 156 8.37 -4.50 7.90
CA VAL A 156 8.92 -3.68 6.80
C VAL A 156 9.67 -4.54 5.79
N GLU A 157 10.54 -5.46 6.26
CA GLU A 157 11.28 -6.36 5.36
C GLU A 157 10.36 -7.32 4.58
N TYR A 158 9.25 -7.75 5.18
CA TYR A 158 8.24 -8.52 4.46
C TYR A 158 7.52 -7.68 3.40
N ILE A 159 7.09 -6.47 3.73
CA ILE A 159 6.42 -5.56 2.79
C ILE A 159 7.31 -5.28 1.58
N LYS A 160 8.62 -5.16 1.75
CA LYS A 160 9.57 -5.01 0.64
C LYS A 160 9.58 -6.21 -0.32
N THR A 161 9.02 -7.35 0.04
CA THR A 161 8.99 -8.56 -0.81
C THR A 161 7.80 -8.64 -1.78
N PHE A 162 6.87 -7.69 -1.72
CA PHE A 162 5.73 -7.61 -2.64
C PHE A 162 6.08 -7.20 -4.05
#